data_e53130fa8cddd621c14d83177d53bf91
#
_entry.id   e53130fa8cddd621c14d83177d53bf91
#
_cell.length_a   1.000
_cell.length_b   1.000
_cell.length_c   1.000
_cell.angle_alpha   90.00
_cell.angle_beta   90.00
_cell.angle_gamma   90.00
#
_symmetry.space_group_name_H-M   'P 1'
#
loop_
_entity.id
_entity.type
_entity.pdbx_description
1 polymer ?
#
loop_
_entity_poly.entity_id
_entity_poly.type
_entity_poly.pdbx_seq_one_letter_code
_entity_poly.pdbx_strand_id
1 'polypeptide(L)'
;ALIAYIQQEIETREQYKSSVITEAVTRGLYPSVPMKESGIDWLGEIPMLWETKRIAAFYQLRNEKVSDKDFPPLSVTKQGVLPQLETVAKTDDGDNRKLVRKGDFAINSRSDRRGSCGISDYDGSVSLINIVLKPRDKANNKYYNWLFHTEQFADEFYKWGNGIVDDLWTTRWQNMKKIIIPVPPIEEQQQIADYLDKKCKEIEEIIADRQSQIETLESYKKSLIYEYVTGKKEVG
;
A
#
# COMPACT_ATOMS: atom_id res chain seq x y z
N ALA A 1 -11.93 10.71 -27.85
CA ALA A 1 -11.77 9.27 -28.11
C ALA A 1 -10.40 8.76 -27.65
N LEU A 2 -9.25 9.27 -28.16
CA LEU A 2 -7.92 8.72 -27.86
C LEU A 2 -7.53 8.83 -26.36
N ILE A 3 -7.71 10.01 -25.73
CA ILE A 3 -7.42 10.20 -24.31
C ILE A 3 -8.23 9.23 -23.44
N ALA A 4 -9.53 9.08 -23.72
CA ALA A 4 -10.38 8.14 -22.99
C ALA A 4 -9.93 6.68 -23.16
N TYR A 5 -9.44 6.31 -24.33
CA TYR A 5 -8.87 5.00 -24.58
C TYR A 5 -7.61 4.75 -23.72
N ILE A 6 -6.68 5.73 -23.69
CA ILE A 6 -5.45 5.63 -22.90
C ILE A 6 -5.78 5.58 -21.39
N GLN A 7 -6.78 6.34 -20.92
CA GLN A 7 -7.26 6.27 -19.55
C GLN A 7 -7.77 4.88 -19.20
N GLN A 8 -8.54 4.25 -20.07
CA GLN A 8 -9.02 2.88 -19.89
C GLN A 8 -7.88 1.84 -19.87
N GLU A 9 -6.83 2.05 -20.70
CA GLU A 9 -5.62 1.21 -20.61
C GLU A 9 -4.94 1.32 -19.24
N ILE A 10 -4.81 2.54 -18.69
CA ILE A 10 -4.24 2.76 -17.36
C ILE A 10 -5.05 2.00 -16.28
N GLU A 11 -6.36 2.18 -16.26
CA GLU A 11 -7.25 1.47 -15.32
C GLU A 11 -7.09 -0.06 -15.42
N THR A 12 -7.04 -0.59 -16.63
CA THR A 12 -6.84 -2.04 -16.85
C THR A 12 -5.50 -2.52 -16.30
N ARG A 13 -4.44 -1.70 -16.43
CA ARG A 13 -3.11 -2.04 -15.90
C ARG A 13 -3.05 -1.96 -14.37
N GLU A 14 -3.75 -1.01 -13.77
CA GLU A 14 -3.87 -0.91 -12.32
C GLU A 14 -4.62 -2.13 -11.74
N GLN A 15 -5.71 -2.55 -12.38
CA GLN A 15 -6.44 -3.77 -12.03
C GLN A 15 -5.56 -5.02 -12.18
N TYR A 16 -4.81 -5.12 -13.28
CA TYR A 16 -3.87 -6.22 -13.50
C TYR A 16 -2.77 -6.24 -12.44
N LYS A 17 -2.21 -5.08 -12.09
CA LYS A 17 -1.22 -4.96 -11.00
C LYS A 17 -1.78 -5.48 -9.67
N SER A 18 -3.00 -5.06 -9.31
CA SER A 18 -3.68 -5.51 -8.09
C SER A 18 -3.89 -7.03 -8.09
N SER A 19 -4.33 -7.60 -9.22
CA SER A 19 -4.51 -9.04 -9.38
C SER A 19 -3.19 -9.82 -9.22
N VAL A 20 -2.13 -9.36 -9.89
CA VAL A 20 -0.78 -9.98 -9.79
C VAL A 20 -0.27 -9.98 -8.36
N ILE A 21 -0.42 -8.85 -7.64
CA ILE A 21 -0.01 -8.76 -6.24
C ILE A 21 -0.79 -9.76 -5.40
N THR A 22 -2.11 -9.73 -5.48
CA THR A 22 -2.99 -10.60 -4.69
C THR A 22 -2.69 -12.07 -4.94
N GLU A 23 -2.58 -12.47 -6.21
CA GLU A 23 -2.29 -13.86 -6.58
C GLU A 23 -0.94 -14.31 -6.05
N ALA A 24 0.12 -13.53 -6.23
CA ALA A 24 1.45 -13.88 -5.77
C ALA A 24 1.53 -14.02 -4.24
N VAL A 25 0.89 -13.13 -3.46
CA VAL A 25 0.98 -13.17 -1.99
C VAL A 25 0.00 -14.14 -1.33
N THR A 26 -0.98 -14.68 -2.05
CA THR A 26 -1.96 -15.64 -1.51
C THR A 26 -1.85 -17.02 -2.12
N ARG A 27 -1.38 -17.13 -3.36
CA ARG A 27 -1.30 -18.41 -4.12
C ARG A 27 0.12 -18.77 -4.56
N GLY A 28 1.09 -17.88 -4.37
CA GLY A 28 2.49 -18.09 -4.79
C GLY A 28 2.72 -17.82 -6.27
N LEU A 29 3.92 -18.15 -6.74
CA LEU A 29 4.34 -17.88 -8.12
C LEU A 29 4.13 -19.05 -9.08
N TYR A 30 3.81 -20.22 -8.57
CA TYR A 30 3.74 -21.46 -9.35
C TYR A 30 2.29 -21.98 -9.45
N PRO A 31 1.63 -21.85 -10.60
CA PRO A 31 0.20 -22.19 -10.73
C PRO A 31 -0.11 -23.68 -10.60
N SER A 32 0.88 -24.56 -10.69
CA SER A 32 0.70 -26.01 -10.64
C SER A 32 0.93 -26.64 -9.26
N VAL A 33 1.13 -25.84 -8.22
CA VAL A 33 1.31 -26.39 -6.87
C VAL A 33 -0.04 -26.89 -6.32
N PRO A 34 -0.05 -27.99 -5.57
CA PRO A 34 -1.25 -28.43 -4.86
C PRO A 34 -1.73 -27.36 -3.88
N MET A 35 -3.02 -27.10 -3.86
CA MET A 35 -3.67 -26.15 -2.97
C MET A 35 -4.39 -26.85 -1.83
N LYS A 36 -4.65 -26.13 -0.76
CA LYS A 36 -5.49 -26.54 0.37
C LYS A 36 -6.34 -25.38 0.86
N GLU A 37 -7.50 -25.68 1.40
CA GLU A 37 -8.31 -24.70 2.13
C GLU A 37 -7.53 -24.16 3.34
N SER A 38 -7.42 -22.84 3.45
CA SER A 38 -6.76 -22.21 4.60
C SER A 38 -7.62 -22.22 5.86
N GLY A 39 -8.93 -22.37 5.71
CA GLY A 39 -9.92 -22.19 6.77
C GLY A 39 -10.12 -20.71 7.17
N ILE A 40 -9.61 -19.76 6.36
CA ILE A 40 -9.69 -18.32 6.60
C ILE A 40 -10.40 -17.67 5.41
N ASP A 41 -11.58 -17.10 5.65
CA ASP A 41 -12.48 -16.60 4.61
C ASP A 41 -11.80 -15.64 3.62
N TRP A 42 -11.00 -14.71 4.10
CA TRP A 42 -10.36 -13.70 3.24
C TRP A 42 -9.17 -14.24 2.43
N LEU A 43 -8.59 -15.39 2.81
CA LEU A 43 -7.49 -16.05 2.09
C LEU A 43 -7.97 -17.10 1.09
N GLY A 44 -9.05 -17.82 1.42
CA GLY A 44 -9.50 -18.98 0.64
C GLY A 44 -8.44 -20.08 0.60
N GLU A 45 -8.16 -20.60 -0.59
CA GLU A 45 -7.13 -21.62 -0.81
C GLU A 45 -5.72 -21.03 -0.85
N ILE A 46 -4.77 -21.75 -0.24
CA ILE A 46 -3.34 -21.45 -0.23
C ILE A 46 -2.52 -22.67 -0.67
N PRO A 47 -1.27 -22.51 -1.12
CA PRO A 47 -0.39 -23.64 -1.43
C PRO A 47 -0.26 -24.62 -0.26
N MET A 48 -0.23 -25.92 -0.57
CA MET A 48 -0.24 -27.00 0.41
C MET A 48 0.86 -26.88 1.48
N LEU A 49 2.04 -26.37 1.09
CA LEU A 49 3.20 -26.23 1.98
C LEU A 49 3.15 -24.96 2.85
N TRP A 50 2.22 -24.02 2.57
CA TRP A 50 2.14 -22.80 3.35
C TRP A 50 1.45 -23.05 4.69
N GLU A 51 1.91 -22.32 5.70
CA GLU A 51 1.24 -22.25 7.00
C GLU A 51 0.38 -20.98 7.09
N THR A 52 -0.41 -20.91 8.15
CA THR A 52 -1.12 -19.68 8.54
C THR A 52 -0.75 -19.33 9.99
N LYS A 53 -0.45 -18.07 10.26
CA LYS A 53 -0.13 -17.60 11.61
C LYS A 53 -0.73 -16.22 11.86
N ARG A 54 -0.89 -15.87 13.12
CA ARG A 54 -1.31 -14.51 13.51
C ARG A 54 -0.20 -13.51 13.23
N ILE A 55 -0.56 -12.27 12.89
CA ILE A 55 0.39 -11.15 12.68
C ILE A 55 1.34 -11.01 13.89
N ALA A 56 0.86 -11.24 15.12
CA ALA A 56 1.68 -11.20 16.32
C ALA A 56 2.88 -12.16 16.33
N ALA A 57 2.90 -13.18 15.48
CA ALA A 57 4.05 -14.07 15.34
C ALA A 57 5.26 -13.38 14.67
N PHE A 58 4.99 -12.40 13.80
CA PHE A 58 5.98 -11.73 12.95
C PHE A 58 6.26 -10.28 13.34
N TYR A 59 5.32 -9.66 14.06
CA TYR A 59 5.41 -8.25 14.42
C TYR A 59 5.14 -8.02 15.90
N GLN A 60 5.73 -6.96 16.41
CA GLN A 60 5.42 -6.41 17.74
C GLN A 60 5.14 -4.91 17.62
N LEU A 61 4.24 -4.41 18.46
CA LEU A 61 3.91 -3.00 18.52
C LEU A 61 5.12 -2.20 18.99
N ARG A 62 5.49 -1.15 18.23
CA ARG A 62 6.31 -0.06 18.73
C ARG A 62 5.38 1.02 19.29
N ASN A 63 5.42 1.24 20.58
CA ASN A 63 4.54 2.20 21.28
C ASN A 63 5.34 3.26 22.04
N GLU A 64 6.51 3.60 21.51
CA GLU A 64 7.38 4.63 22.07
C GLU A 64 6.88 6.00 21.61
N LYS A 65 6.71 6.92 22.57
CA LYS A 65 6.30 8.30 22.32
C LYS A 65 7.52 9.18 22.17
N VAL A 66 7.47 10.08 21.20
CA VAL A 66 8.56 11.00 20.86
C VAL A 66 8.01 12.34 20.42
N SER A 67 8.89 13.36 20.44
CA SER A 67 8.64 14.69 19.89
C SER A 67 9.01 14.75 18.41
N ASP A 68 8.31 15.58 17.63
CA ASP A 68 8.67 15.93 16.25
C ASP A 68 9.92 16.81 16.14
N LYS A 69 10.38 17.37 17.26
CA LYS A 69 11.64 18.12 17.35
C LYS A 69 12.85 17.18 17.28
N ASP A 70 12.75 15.99 17.89
CA ASP A 70 13.81 15.01 17.95
C ASP A 70 13.73 14.01 16.78
N PHE A 71 12.52 13.73 16.30
CA PHE A 71 12.22 12.77 15.24
C PHE A 71 11.34 13.42 14.17
N PRO A 72 11.89 13.72 12.97
CA PRO A 72 11.16 14.40 11.90
C PRO A 72 9.80 13.77 11.61
N PRO A 73 8.76 14.59 11.34
CA PRO A 73 7.43 14.07 11.01
C PRO A 73 7.41 13.27 9.72
N LEU A 74 6.76 12.11 9.77
CA LEU A 74 6.49 11.24 8.63
C LEU A 74 4.98 11.13 8.39
N SER A 75 4.61 10.89 7.15
CA SER A 75 3.25 10.60 6.70
C SER A 75 3.14 9.15 6.25
N VAL A 76 2.09 8.45 6.71
CA VAL A 76 1.73 7.11 6.25
C VAL A 76 0.72 7.25 5.12
N THR A 77 1.12 6.92 3.91
CA THR A 77 0.35 7.10 2.67
C THR A 77 0.15 5.78 1.93
N LYS A 78 -0.61 5.79 0.84
CA LYS A 78 -0.74 4.62 -0.05
C LYS A 78 0.57 4.28 -0.78
N GLN A 79 1.50 5.24 -0.89
CA GLN A 79 2.83 5.04 -1.46
C GLN A 79 3.87 4.59 -0.40
N GLY A 80 3.45 4.41 0.85
CA GLY A 80 4.33 4.03 1.95
C GLY A 80 4.52 5.12 2.99
N VAL A 81 5.61 5.02 3.74
CA VAL A 81 5.99 5.98 4.79
C VAL A 81 6.97 6.99 4.22
N LEU A 82 6.55 8.25 4.12
CA LEU A 82 7.29 9.33 3.47
C LEU A 82 7.52 10.51 4.43
N PRO A 83 8.56 11.33 4.23
CA PRO A 83 8.70 12.59 4.93
C PRO A 83 7.43 13.44 4.77
N GLN A 84 6.98 14.06 5.86
CA GLN A 84 5.81 14.92 5.82
C GLN A 84 6.13 16.18 5.02
N LEU A 85 5.27 16.54 4.06
CA LEU A 85 5.41 17.78 3.32
C LEU A 85 5.16 18.98 4.24
N GLU A 86 5.90 20.07 4.06
CA GLU A 86 5.76 21.30 4.87
C GLU A 86 4.36 21.94 4.78
N THR A 87 3.64 21.65 3.67
CA THR A 87 2.28 22.15 3.41
C THR A 87 1.19 21.40 4.16
N VAL A 88 1.51 20.26 4.80
CA VAL A 88 0.53 19.51 5.58
C VAL A 88 0.35 20.17 6.94
N ALA A 89 -0.91 20.34 7.36
CA ALA A 89 -1.25 20.90 8.67
C ALA A 89 -0.47 20.18 9.78
N LYS A 90 0.33 20.94 10.52
CA LYS A 90 1.05 20.42 11.68
C LYS A 90 0.05 20.09 12.77
N THR A 91 0.25 18.97 13.44
CA THR A 91 -0.52 18.64 14.64
C THR A 91 -0.13 19.59 15.77
N ASP A 92 -1.10 20.13 16.50
CA ASP A 92 -0.88 21.05 17.63
C ASP A 92 -0.09 20.42 18.79
N ASP A 93 0.01 19.08 18.83
CA ASP A 93 0.70 18.29 19.86
C ASP A 93 1.91 17.54 19.25
N GLY A 94 2.94 18.31 18.88
CA GLY A 94 4.19 17.77 18.31
C GLY A 94 4.97 16.86 19.26
N ASP A 95 4.77 17.00 20.57
CA ASP A 95 5.48 16.21 21.60
C ASP A 95 4.81 14.84 21.88
N ASN A 96 3.70 14.52 21.23
CA ASN A 96 2.91 13.30 21.46
C ASN A 96 2.75 12.49 20.15
N ARG A 97 3.86 12.03 19.60
CA ARG A 97 3.88 11.23 18.36
C ARG A 97 4.45 9.84 18.64
N LYS A 98 4.29 8.90 17.72
CA LYS A 98 4.89 7.56 17.80
C LYS A 98 6.19 7.52 17.03
N LEU A 99 7.22 6.94 17.65
CA LEU A 99 8.49 6.66 17.00
C LEU A 99 8.30 5.68 15.84
N VAL A 100 8.97 5.95 14.72
CA VAL A 100 9.20 5.04 13.61
C VAL A 100 10.70 4.93 13.40
N ARG A 101 11.20 3.71 13.25
CA ARG A 101 12.58 3.43 12.86
C ARG A 101 12.61 2.88 11.44
N LYS A 102 13.70 3.10 10.75
CA LYS A 102 13.95 2.45 9.46
C LYS A 102 13.75 0.94 9.57
N GLY A 103 12.97 0.36 8.66
CA GLY A 103 12.58 -1.03 8.66
C GLY A 103 11.30 -1.35 9.47
N ASP A 104 10.75 -0.41 10.26
CA ASP A 104 9.43 -0.60 10.85
C ASP A 104 8.35 -0.54 9.76
N PHE A 105 7.27 -1.29 9.97
CA PHE A 105 6.06 -1.18 9.16
C PHE A 105 5.06 -0.27 9.88
N ALA A 106 4.50 0.70 9.16
CA ALA A 106 3.46 1.56 9.70
C ALA A 106 2.16 1.45 8.88
N ILE A 107 1.00 1.45 9.55
CA ILE A 107 -0.31 1.42 8.92
C ILE A 107 -1.24 2.44 9.58
N ASN A 108 -1.99 3.17 8.76
CA ASN A 108 -3.04 4.05 9.27
C ASN A 108 -4.22 3.21 9.74
N SER A 109 -4.65 3.44 10.98
CA SER A 109 -5.71 2.64 11.59
C SER A 109 -7.13 3.05 11.16
N ARG A 110 -7.31 4.20 10.52
CA ARG A 110 -8.61 4.74 10.12
C ARG A 110 -9.08 4.17 8.78
N SER A 111 -10.37 3.86 8.70
CA SER A 111 -10.99 3.30 7.50
C SER A 111 -11.02 4.28 6.30
N ASP A 112 -11.09 5.60 6.55
CA ASP A 112 -11.00 6.64 5.51
C ASP A 112 -9.60 6.77 4.88
N ARG A 113 -8.60 6.12 5.45
CA ARG A 113 -7.20 6.05 4.96
C ARG A 113 -6.80 4.65 4.50
N ARG A 114 -7.76 3.92 3.95
CA ARG A 114 -7.61 2.55 3.46
C ARG A 114 -6.39 2.38 2.55
N GLY A 115 -5.58 1.35 2.83
CA GLY A 115 -4.37 1.05 2.08
C GLY A 115 -3.17 1.96 2.39
N SER A 116 -3.30 2.92 3.33
CA SER A 116 -2.17 3.75 3.75
C SER A 116 -1.31 2.98 4.74
N CYS A 117 -0.23 2.38 4.23
CA CYS A 117 0.73 1.60 5.01
C CYS A 117 2.07 1.49 4.28
N GLY A 118 3.08 0.98 4.94
CA GLY A 118 4.36 0.64 4.31
C GLY A 118 5.52 0.47 5.29
N ILE A 119 6.63 -0.02 4.76
CA ILE A 119 7.91 -0.04 5.46
C ILE A 119 8.50 1.36 5.44
N SER A 120 9.05 1.80 6.56
CA SER A 120 9.75 3.08 6.63
C SER A 120 11.22 2.94 6.22
N ASP A 121 11.65 3.80 5.30
CA ASP A 121 13.07 4.00 4.98
C ASP A 121 13.73 5.06 5.87
N TYR A 122 12.96 5.66 6.77
CA TYR A 122 13.36 6.79 7.60
C TYR A 122 13.19 6.49 9.09
N ASP A 123 14.07 7.06 9.90
CA ASP A 123 13.79 7.29 11.31
C ASP A 123 12.97 8.59 11.44
N GLY A 124 11.92 8.57 12.24
CA GLY A 124 11.04 9.73 12.38
C GLY A 124 9.86 9.47 13.31
N SER A 125 8.83 10.26 13.15
CA SER A 125 7.63 10.17 13.99
C SER A 125 6.34 10.25 13.17
N VAL A 126 5.33 9.51 13.61
CA VAL A 126 3.99 9.53 13.00
C VAL A 126 2.91 9.86 14.02
N SER A 127 1.76 10.33 13.55
CA SER A 127 0.59 10.59 14.40
C SER A 127 0.17 9.34 15.18
N LEU A 128 -0.39 9.53 16.36
CA LEU A 128 -0.88 8.47 17.26
C LEU A 128 -1.89 7.53 16.63
N ILE A 129 -2.61 7.97 15.61
CA ILE A 129 -3.59 7.17 14.87
C ILE A 129 -2.93 5.99 14.13
N ASN A 130 -1.65 6.09 13.78
CA ASN A 130 -0.97 5.02 13.08
C ASN A 130 -0.56 3.90 14.05
N ILE A 131 -0.56 2.68 13.56
CA ILE A 131 0.04 1.52 14.22
C ILE A 131 1.44 1.35 13.65
N VAL A 132 2.46 1.34 14.52
CA VAL A 132 3.85 1.13 14.12
C VAL A 132 4.29 -0.23 14.62
N LEU A 133 4.83 -1.04 13.73
CA LEU A 133 5.18 -2.44 13.96
C LEU A 133 6.67 -2.67 13.70
N LYS A 134 7.36 -3.16 14.72
CA LYS A 134 8.72 -3.66 14.58
C LYS A 134 8.67 -5.10 14.07
N PRO A 135 9.32 -5.45 12.95
CA PRO A 135 9.40 -6.82 12.48
C PRO A 135 10.25 -7.68 13.44
N ARG A 136 9.92 -8.96 13.54
CA ARG A 136 10.70 -9.98 14.23
C ARG A 136 11.62 -10.69 13.22
N ASP A 137 12.69 -11.32 13.69
CA ASP A 137 13.73 -11.94 12.87
C ASP A 137 13.22 -12.97 11.84
N LYS A 138 12.05 -13.52 12.04
CA LYS A 138 11.42 -14.52 11.15
C LYS A 138 10.50 -13.91 10.08
N ALA A 139 10.37 -12.58 10.01
CA ALA A 139 9.51 -11.91 9.06
C ALA A 139 10.29 -11.44 7.84
N ASN A 140 9.91 -11.88 6.63
CA ASN A 140 10.31 -11.16 5.44
C ASN A 140 9.40 -9.92 5.32
N ASN A 141 9.90 -8.79 5.77
CA ASN A 141 9.13 -7.56 5.86
C ASN A 141 8.65 -7.07 4.48
N LYS A 142 9.40 -7.31 3.41
CA LYS A 142 9.02 -6.96 2.04
C LYS A 142 7.82 -7.78 1.54
N TYR A 143 7.82 -9.09 1.79
CA TYR A 143 6.68 -9.94 1.44
C TYR A 143 5.40 -9.48 2.15
N TYR A 144 5.49 -9.24 3.46
CA TYR A 144 4.33 -8.76 4.22
C TYR A 144 3.91 -7.34 3.85
N ASN A 145 4.85 -6.49 3.40
CA ASN A 145 4.50 -5.18 2.85
C ASN A 145 3.58 -5.34 1.63
N TRP A 146 3.88 -6.24 0.71
CA TRP A 146 3.02 -6.53 -0.43
C TRP A 146 1.66 -7.10 -0.01
N LEU A 147 1.64 -8.06 0.92
CA LEU A 147 0.41 -8.63 1.45
C LEU A 147 -0.50 -7.57 2.07
N PHE A 148 0.07 -6.67 2.87
CA PHE A 148 -0.69 -5.63 3.59
C PHE A 148 -1.20 -4.49 2.70
N HIS A 149 -0.72 -4.40 1.46
CA HIS A 149 -1.25 -3.49 0.45
C HIS A 149 -2.39 -4.08 -0.38
N THR A 150 -2.73 -5.37 -0.22
CA THR A 150 -3.87 -5.95 -0.93
C THR A 150 -5.21 -5.43 -0.40
N GLU A 151 -6.21 -5.34 -1.26
CA GLU A 151 -7.56 -4.94 -0.86
C GLU A 151 -8.18 -5.95 0.10
N GLN A 152 -7.93 -7.24 -0.12
CA GLN A 152 -8.41 -8.33 0.72
C GLN A 152 -7.90 -8.20 2.16
N PHE A 153 -6.60 -7.89 2.33
CA PHE A 153 -6.07 -7.60 3.65
C PHE A 153 -6.66 -6.33 4.25
N ALA A 154 -6.84 -5.27 3.47
CA ALA A 154 -7.45 -4.04 3.94
C ALA A 154 -8.90 -4.28 4.41
N ASP A 155 -9.69 -5.09 3.69
CA ASP A 155 -11.04 -5.49 4.10
C ASP A 155 -11.00 -6.23 5.44
N GLU A 156 -10.14 -7.24 5.56
CA GLU A 156 -10.00 -7.98 6.80
C GLU A 156 -9.53 -7.08 7.95
N PHE A 157 -8.54 -6.20 7.70
CA PHE A 157 -8.01 -5.28 8.72
C PHE A 157 -9.12 -4.35 9.27
N TYR A 158 -9.92 -3.74 8.40
CA TYR A 158 -10.95 -2.82 8.84
C TYR A 158 -12.21 -3.52 9.38
N LYS A 159 -12.47 -4.77 9.02
CA LYS A 159 -13.49 -5.62 9.64
C LYS A 159 -13.29 -5.75 11.16
N TRP A 160 -12.05 -5.71 11.64
CA TRP A 160 -11.69 -5.73 13.06
C TRP A 160 -11.72 -4.36 13.73
N GLY A 161 -12.12 -3.33 13.01
CA GLY A 161 -12.24 -1.97 13.53
C GLY A 161 -13.42 -1.81 14.49
N ASN A 162 -13.40 -0.71 15.23
CA ASN A 162 -14.47 -0.28 16.11
C ASN A 162 -14.65 1.23 15.99
N GLY A 163 -15.88 1.70 15.95
CA GLY A 163 -16.24 3.11 15.87
C GLY A 163 -17.75 3.30 15.92
N ILE A 164 -18.20 4.53 16.09
CA ILE A 164 -19.62 4.87 16.13
C ILE A 164 -20.10 5.35 14.75
N VAL A 165 -19.21 5.96 13.97
CA VAL A 165 -19.42 6.46 12.61
C VAL A 165 -18.26 6.06 11.72
N ASP A 166 -18.48 6.00 10.41
CA ASP A 166 -17.50 5.46 9.45
C ASP A 166 -16.16 6.20 9.45
N ASP A 167 -16.13 7.51 9.66
CA ASP A 167 -14.91 8.32 9.72
C ASP A 167 -14.12 8.13 11.03
N LEU A 168 -14.76 7.58 12.08
CA LEU A 168 -14.14 7.22 13.36
C LEU A 168 -13.85 5.74 13.50
N TRP A 169 -14.13 4.93 12.46
CA TRP A 169 -13.87 3.51 12.46
C TRP A 169 -12.37 3.24 12.42
N THR A 170 -11.85 2.65 13.48
CA THR A 170 -10.41 2.42 13.64
C THR A 170 -10.09 1.01 14.08
N THR A 171 -9.04 0.43 13.52
CA THR A 171 -8.52 -0.87 13.94
C THR A 171 -7.34 -0.65 14.88
N ARG A 172 -7.41 -1.25 16.06
CA ARG A 172 -6.34 -1.18 17.07
C ARG A 172 -5.41 -2.38 16.97
N TRP A 173 -4.17 -2.24 17.42
CA TRP A 173 -3.21 -3.35 17.47
C TRP A 173 -3.75 -4.61 18.16
N GLN A 174 -4.53 -4.46 19.24
CA GLN A 174 -5.10 -5.59 19.97
C GLN A 174 -6.00 -6.48 19.10
N ASN A 175 -6.57 -5.93 18.04
CA ASN A 175 -7.36 -6.63 17.05
C ASN A 175 -6.47 -7.06 15.86
N MET A 176 -5.72 -6.13 15.26
CA MET A 176 -4.81 -6.43 14.15
C MET A 176 -3.89 -7.63 14.43
N LYS A 177 -3.32 -7.72 15.62
CA LYS A 177 -2.41 -8.80 16.00
C LYS A 177 -3.01 -10.21 15.93
N LYS A 178 -4.36 -10.32 15.92
CA LYS A 178 -5.11 -11.58 15.85
C LYS A 178 -5.38 -12.03 14.41
N ILE A 179 -5.30 -11.12 13.46
CA ILE A 179 -5.52 -11.44 12.03
C ILE A 179 -4.55 -12.54 11.64
N ILE A 180 -5.08 -13.54 10.96
CA ILE A 180 -4.31 -14.68 10.47
C ILE A 180 -3.88 -14.36 9.04
N ILE A 181 -2.61 -14.58 8.75
CA ILE A 181 -1.96 -14.31 7.47
C ILE A 181 -1.26 -15.56 6.94
N PRO A 182 -1.08 -15.67 5.61
CA PRO A 182 -0.35 -16.77 4.99
C PRO A 182 1.14 -16.68 5.30
N VAL A 183 1.78 -17.82 5.42
CA VAL A 183 3.19 -17.94 5.75
C VAL A 183 3.86 -18.92 4.78
N PRO A 184 4.29 -18.43 3.61
CA PRO A 184 5.17 -19.21 2.73
C PRO A 184 6.48 -19.59 3.41
N PRO A 185 7.22 -20.61 2.94
CA PRO A 185 8.61 -20.80 3.27
C PRO A 185 9.42 -19.51 3.04
N ILE A 186 10.45 -19.27 3.87
CA ILE A 186 11.16 -17.97 3.87
C ILE A 186 11.82 -17.64 2.52
N GLU A 187 12.30 -18.67 1.82
CA GLU A 187 12.88 -18.54 0.49
C GLU A 187 11.81 -18.13 -0.53
N GLU A 188 10.60 -18.67 -0.41
CA GLU A 188 9.47 -18.33 -1.29
C GLU A 188 8.95 -16.91 -0.99
N GLN A 189 8.94 -16.50 0.29
CA GLN A 189 8.62 -15.09 0.64
C GLN A 189 9.57 -14.13 -0.07
N GLN A 190 10.87 -14.44 -0.11
CA GLN A 190 11.85 -13.61 -0.80
C GLN A 190 11.63 -13.61 -2.32
N GLN A 191 11.40 -14.78 -2.92
CA GLN A 191 11.12 -14.88 -4.36
C GLN A 191 9.86 -14.10 -4.77
N ILE A 192 8.79 -14.19 -3.96
CA ILE A 192 7.57 -13.42 -4.20
C ILE A 192 7.84 -11.91 -4.10
N ALA A 193 8.57 -11.46 -3.08
CA ALA A 193 8.90 -10.06 -2.90
C ALA A 193 9.72 -9.51 -4.08
N ASP A 194 10.78 -10.23 -4.49
CA ASP A 194 11.64 -9.82 -5.60
C ASP A 194 10.88 -9.83 -6.95
N TYR A 195 10.02 -10.81 -7.15
CA TYR A 195 9.14 -10.87 -8.34
C TYR A 195 8.21 -9.65 -8.39
N LEU A 196 7.56 -9.33 -7.28
CA LEU A 196 6.62 -8.21 -7.21
C LEU A 196 7.32 -6.87 -7.33
N ASP A 197 8.48 -6.69 -6.68
CA ASP A 197 9.30 -5.47 -6.81
C ASP A 197 9.62 -5.19 -8.30
N LYS A 198 10.03 -6.22 -9.05
CA LYS A 198 10.32 -6.11 -10.48
C LYS A 198 9.06 -5.90 -11.32
N LYS A 199 8.05 -6.76 -11.12
CA LYS A 199 6.85 -6.78 -11.97
C LYS A 199 6.00 -5.52 -11.81
N CYS A 200 5.83 -5.04 -10.58
CA CYS A 200 5.08 -3.82 -10.32
C CYS A 200 5.81 -2.60 -10.88
N LYS A 201 7.14 -2.55 -10.78
CA LYS A 201 7.93 -1.48 -11.40
C LYS A 201 7.74 -1.42 -12.91
N GLU A 202 7.81 -2.57 -13.60
CA GLU A 202 7.54 -2.63 -15.06
C GLU A 202 6.14 -2.09 -15.42
N ILE A 203 5.12 -2.45 -14.62
CA ILE A 203 3.75 -1.97 -14.84
C ILE A 203 3.65 -0.46 -14.58
N GLU A 204 4.26 0.04 -13.51
CA GLU A 204 4.28 1.46 -13.15
C GLU A 204 4.98 2.32 -14.19
N GLU A 205 6.08 1.86 -14.76
CA GLU A 205 6.78 2.54 -15.87
C GLU A 205 5.87 2.67 -17.10
N ILE A 206 5.09 1.63 -17.43
CA ILE A 206 4.13 1.70 -18.53
C ILE A 206 3.00 2.68 -18.22
N ILE A 207 2.46 2.66 -17.01
CA ILE A 207 1.40 3.58 -16.57
C ILE A 207 1.90 5.04 -16.66
N ALA A 208 3.11 5.32 -16.17
CA ALA A 208 3.72 6.64 -16.21
C ALA A 208 3.90 7.14 -17.65
N ASP A 209 4.31 6.26 -18.56
CA ASP A 209 4.46 6.58 -20.00
C ASP A 209 3.09 6.94 -20.62
N ARG A 210 2.03 6.18 -20.31
CA ARG A 210 0.66 6.47 -20.74
C ARG A 210 0.13 7.78 -20.18
N GLN A 211 0.42 8.08 -18.91
CA GLN A 211 0.04 9.36 -18.30
C GLN A 211 0.72 10.54 -18.98
N SER A 212 2.01 10.44 -19.31
CA SER A 212 2.76 11.46 -20.08
C SER A 212 2.17 11.67 -21.49
N GLN A 213 1.70 10.60 -22.13
CA GLN A 213 1.01 10.71 -23.43
C GLN A 213 -0.31 11.50 -23.31
N ILE A 214 -1.09 11.28 -22.24
CA ILE A 214 -2.31 12.07 -21.98
C ILE A 214 -1.97 13.54 -21.82
N GLU A 215 -0.97 13.89 -21.01
CA GLU A 215 -0.54 15.28 -20.78
C GLU A 215 -0.13 15.97 -22.08
N THR A 216 0.61 15.26 -22.94
CA THR A 216 1.02 15.74 -24.26
C THR A 216 -0.19 16.00 -25.16
N LEU A 217 -1.15 15.07 -25.22
CA LEU A 217 -2.37 15.20 -26.03
C LEU A 217 -3.27 16.35 -25.54
N GLU A 218 -3.36 16.54 -24.22
CA GLU A 218 -4.12 17.65 -23.63
C GLU A 218 -3.47 19.00 -23.96
N SER A 219 -2.14 19.08 -23.87
CA SER A 219 -1.38 20.28 -24.27
C SER A 219 -1.57 20.61 -25.75
N TYR A 220 -1.47 19.60 -26.60
CA TYR A 220 -1.72 19.75 -28.04
C TYR A 220 -3.14 20.21 -28.35
N LYS A 221 -4.14 19.61 -27.69
CA LYS A 221 -5.54 20.02 -27.81
C LYS A 221 -5.74 21.48 -27.42
N LYS A 222 -5.13 21.94 -26.32
CA LYS A 222 -5.18 23.35 -25.87
C LYS A 222 -4.55 24.28 -26.90
N SER A 223 -3.40 23.93 -27.50
CA SER A 223 -2.74 24.70 -28.53
C SER A 223 -3.60 24.84 -29.80
N LEU A 224 -4.19 23.73 -30.27
CA LEU A 224 -5.09 23.75 -31.42
C LEU A 224 -6.30 24.65 -31.19
N ILE A 225 -6.96 24.54 -30.03
CA ILE A 225 -8.11 25.39 -29.70
C ILE A 225 -7.69 26.86 -29.73
N TYR A 226 -6.54 27.21 -29.15
CA TYR A 226 -6.01 28.56 -29.16
C TYR A 226 -5.77 29.08 -30.59
N GLU A 227 -5.14 28.28 -31.46
CA GLU A 227 -4.84 28.64 -32.84
C GLU A 227 -6.11 28.93 -33.68
N TYR A 228 -7.15 28.07 -33.52
CA TYR A 228 -8.43 28.26 -34.22
C TYR A 228 -9.22 29.46 -33.66
N VAL A 229 -9.29 29.63 -32.35
CA VAL A 229 -10.05 30.72 -31.70
C VAL A 229 -9.41 32.10 -32.00
N THR A 230 -8.08 32.17 -32.12
CA THR A 230 -7.36 33.40 -32.40
C THR A 230 -7.20 33.70 -33.91
N GLY A 231 -7.77 32.86 -34.77
CA GLY A 231 -7.68 33.05 -36.23
C GLY A 231 -6.29 32.79 -36.83
N LYS A 232 -5.38 32.17 -36.07
CA LYS A 232 -4.04 31.79 -36.57
C LYS A 232 -4.08 30.55 -37.46
N LYS A 233 -5.17 29.81 -37.43
CA LYS A 233 -5.42 28.67 -38.30
C LYS A 233 -6.87 28.70 -38.77
N GLU A 234 -7.07 28.57 -40.10
CA GLU A 234 -8.40 28.53 -40.70
C GLU A 234 -9.00 27.14 -40.57
N VAL A 235 -10.33 27.10 -40.38
CA VAL A 235 -11.11 25.86 -40.45
C VAL A 235 -11.34 25.55 -41.90
N GLY A 236 -10.59 24.63 -42.49
CA GLY A 236 -10.80 24.09 -43.84
C GLY A 236 -11.94 23.10 -43.90
#